data_7ea77a4cb5cc4f3940b32f321989b280
#
_entry.id   7ea77a4cb5cc4f3940b32f321989b280
#
_cell.length_a   1.000
_cell.length_b   1.000
_cell.length_c   1.000
_cell.angle_alpha   90.00
_cell.angle_beta   90.00
_cell.angle_gamma   90.00
#
_symmetry.space_group_name_H-M   'P 1'
#
loop_
_entity.id
_entity.type
_entity.pdbx_description
1 polymer ?
#
loop_
_entity_poly.entity_id
_entity_poly.type
_entity_poly.pdbx_seq_one_letter_code
_entity_poly.pdbx_strand_id
1 'polypeptide(L)'
;MSKLDHPDHAIAQLADLFHLLGDPTRLRIVLACLNQPTSVGDIAAALALSSSLVSHHLRLLRAARILKAERQGKQVFYSAADAHISTLLATMFEHIAEPLTAMDAA
;
A
#
# COMPACT_ATOMS: atom_id res chain seq x y z
N MET A 1 -11.57 -6.45 26.72
CA MET A 1 -10.54 -5.50 26.28
C MET A 1 -11.20 -4.43 25.42
N SER A 2 -10.92 -3.18 25.68
CA SER A 2 -11.44 -2.07 24.89
C SER A 2 -10.85 -2.08 23.49
N LYS A 3 -11.56 -1.50 22.50
CA LYS A 3 -11.03 -1.32 21.15
C LYS A 3 -9.78 -0.46 21.11
N LEU A 4 -9.54 0.36 22.15
CA LEU A 4 -8.37 1.22 22.27
C LEU A 4 -7.19 0.53 22.95
N ASP A 5 -7.41 -0.67 23.51
CA ASP A 5 -6.36 -1.39 24.23
C ASP A 5 -5.62 -2.34 23.31
N HIS A 6 -4.56 -1.84 22.71
CA HIS A 6 -3.70 -2.62 21.83
C HIS A 6 -2.30 -2.72 22.43
N PRO A 7 -1.62 -3.88 22.24
CA PRO A 7 -0.24 -4.00 22.72
C PRO A 7 0.67 -3.00 22.02
N ASP A 8 1.70 -2.53 22.74
CA ASP A 8 2.64 -1.54 22.19
C ASP A 8 3.29 -2.01 20.88
N HIS A 9 3.61 -3.31 20.77
CA HIS A 9 4.23 -3.83 19.54
C HIS A 9 3.28 -3.76 18.34
N ALA A 10 1.97 -3.93 18.56
CA ALA A 10 0.98 -3.81 17.49
C ALA A 10 0.83 -2.34 17.04
N ILE A 11 0.89 -1.41 17.99
CA ILE A 11 0.87 0.02 17.68
C ILE A 11 2.11 0.40 16.85
N ALA A 12 3.28 -0.08 17.25
CA ALA A 12 4.52 0.18 16.53
C ALA A 12 4.46 -0.39 15.10
N GLN A 13 3.94 -1.61 14.93
CA GLN A 13 3.77 -2.22 13.62
C GLN A 13 2.83 -1.40 12.74
N LEU A 14 1.71 -0.95 13.29
CA LEU A 14 0.75 -0.14 12.54
C LEU A 14 1.37 1.19 12.13
N ALA A 15 2.11 1.82 13.02
CA ALA A 15 2.82 3.07 12.71
C ALA A 15 3.83 2.87 11.57
N ASP A 16 4.56 1.75 11.56
CA ASP A 16 5.49 1.41 10.49
C ASP A 16 4.77 1.23 9.15
N LEU A 17 3.60 0.59 9.15
CA LEU A 17 2.79 0.42 7.94
C LEU A 17 2.37 1.78 7.37
N PHE A 18 1.89 2.68 8.21
CA PHE A 18 1.51 4.03 7.78
C PHE A 18 2.73 4.82 7.30
N HIS A 19 3.88 4.65 7.93
CA HIS A 19 5.11 5.30 7.48
C HIS A 19 5.48 4.87 6.06
N LEU A 20 5.41 3.56 5.78
CA LEU A 20 5.69 3.04 4.45
C LEU A 20 4.69 3.58 3.41
N LEU A 21 3.41 3.59 3.74
CA LEU A 21 2.35 4.09 2.86
C LEU A 21 2.36 5.61 2.74
N GLY A 22 3.03 6.31 3.65
CA GLY A 22 3.13 7.76 3.64
C GLY A 22 4.08 8.33 2.60
N ASP A 23 4.86 7.49 1.92
CA ASP A 23 5.71 7.93 0.81
C ASP A 23 4.91 7.89 -0.49
N PRO A 24 4.80 8.99 -1.24
CA PRO A 24 3.98 9.02 -2.46
C PRO A 24 4.39 7.99 -3.51
N THR A 25 5.68 7.74 -3.69
CA THR A 25 6.17 6.76 -4.66
C THR A 25 5.75 5.35 -4.25
N ARG A 26 5.95 5.00 -2.98
CA ARG A 26 5.52 3.69 -2.47
C ARG A 26 4.01 3.52 -2.58
N LEU A 27 3.26 4.57 -2.25
CA LEU A 27 1.80 4.52 -2.37
C LEU A 27 1.35 4.27 -3.80
N ARG A 28 1.97 4.94 -4.78
CA ARG A 28 1.68 4.69 -6.19
C ARG A 28 1.97 3.26 -6.61
N ILE A 29 3.06 2.69 -6.12
CA ILE A 29 3.41 1.30 -6.40
C ILE A 29 2.34 0.36 -5.86
N VAL A 30 1.88 0.57 -4.63
CA VAL A 30 0.82 -0.24 -4.03
C VAL A 30 -0.45 -0.12 -4.87
N LEU A 31 -0.85 1.08 -5.24
CA LEU A 31 -2.06 1.31 -6.03
C LEU A 31 -1.99 0.60 -7.38
N ALA A 32 -0.81 0.55 -8.00
CA ALA A 32 -0.61 -0.14 -9.28
C ALA A 32 -0.86 -1.65 -9.16
N CYS A 33 -0.74 -2.21 -7.96
CA CYS A 33 -0.90 -3.65 -7.70
C CYS A 33 -2.30 -4.04 -7.20
N LEU A 34 -3.20 -3.08 -6.94
CA LEU A 34 -4.48 -3.39 -6.29
C LEU A 34 -5.48 -4.08 -7.22
N ASN A 35 -5.55 -3.68 -8.48
CA ASN A 35 -6.56 -4.18 -9.40
C ASN A 35 -6.22 -5.57 -9.93
N GLN A 36 -4.94 -5.84 -10.13
CA GLN A 36 -4.47 -7.12 -10.63
C GLN A 36 -3.00 -7.29 -10.28
N PRO A 37 -2.52 -8.53 -10.21
CA PRO A 37 -1.09 -8.79 -10.02
C PRO A 37 -0.27 -8.13 -11.12
N THR A 38 0.82 -7.45 -10.76
CA THR A 38 1.60 -6.64 -11.69
C THR A 38 3.09 -6.92 -11.50
N SER A 39 3.82 -7.06 -12.61
CA SER A 39 5.26 -7.32 -12.60
C SER A 39 6.07 -6.05 -12.32
N VAL A 40 7.33 -6.22 -11.88
CA VAL A 40 8.26 -5.09 -11.67
C VAL A 40 8.36 -4.23 -12.92
N GLY A 41 8.53 -4.87 -14.09
CA GLY A 41 8.65 -4.14 -15.36
C GLY A 41 7.43 -3.31 -15.68
N ASP A 42 6.24 -3.86 -15.47
CA ASP A 42 4.99 -3.14 -15.75
C ASP A 42 4.77 -1.99 -14.77
N ILE A 43 5.11 -2.18 -13.50
CA ILE A 43 5.04 -1.11 -12.50
C ILE A 43 6.01 0.03 -12.89
N ALA A 44 7.24 -0.32 -13.21
CA ALA A 44 8.27 0.65 -13.57
C ALA A 44 7.84 1.46 -14.81
N ALA A 45 7.31 0.78 -15.83
CA ALA A 45 6.84 1.43 -17.04
C ALA A 45 5.66 2.36 -16.75
N ALA A 46 4.68 1.89 -15.98
CA ALA A 46 3.48 2.66 -15.67
C ALA A 46 3.78 3.93 -14.87
N LEU A 47 4.79 3.87 -13.99
CA LEU A 47 5.13 4.99 -13.10
C LEU A 47 6.33 5.80 -13.58
N ALA A 48 6.94 5.42 -14.70
CA ALA A 48 8.15 6.06 -15.24
C ALA A 48 9.30 6.06 -14.22
N LEU A 49 9.50 4.92 -13.58
CA LEU A 49 10.55 4.71 -12.58
C LEU A 49 11.54 3.64 -13.07
N SER A 50 12.74 3.62 -12.51
CA SER A 50 13.69 2.54 -12.79
C SER A 50 13.21 1.24 -12.13
N SER A 51 13.53 0.11 -12.75
CA SER A 51 13.24 -1.21 -12.17
C SER A 51 13.95 -1.41 -10.84
N SER A 52 15.15 -0.87 -10.69
CA SER A 52 15.92 -0.95 -9.44
C SER A 52 15.20 -0.25 -8.29
N LEU A 53 14.68 0.95 -8.54
CA LEU A 53 13.95 1.71 -7.53
C LEU A 53 12.65 1.00 -7.15
N VAL A 54 11.89 0.53 -8.16
CA VAL A 54 10.66 -0.23 -7.93
C VAL A 54 10.96 -1.48 -7.11
N SER A 55 11.98 -2.25 -7.48
CA SER A 55 12.36 -3.47 -6.75
C SER A 55 12.73 -3.18 -5.30
N HIS A 56 13.41 -2.06 -5.03
CA HIS A 56 13.75 -1.65 -3.68
C HIS A 56 12.48 -1.42 -2.84
N HIS A 57 11.54 -0.65 -3.38
CA HIS A 57 10.28 -0.38 -2.68
C HIS A 57 9.43 -1.64 -2.51
N LEU A 58 9.36 -2.49 -3.54
CA LEU A 58 8.61 -3.75 -3.45
C LEU A 58 9.14 -4.67 -2.35
N ARG A 59 10.46 -4.69 -2.16
CA ARG A 59 11.07 -5.49 -1.10
C ARG A 59 10.62 -5.03 0.28
N LEU A 60 10.58 -3.72 0.51
CA LEU A 60 10.10 -3.14 1.77
C LEU A 60 8.61 -3.43 2.00
N LEU A 61 7.80 -3.25 0.96
CA LEU A 61 6.35 -3.45 1.03
C LEU A 61 5.99 -4.91 1.25
N ARG A 62 6.75 -5.82 0.65
CA ARG A 62 6.56 -7.26 0.86
C ARG A 62 6.96 -7.67 2.28
N ALA A 63 8.09 -7.18 2.77
CA ALA A 63 8.56 -7.49 4.13
C ALA A 63 7.54 -7.04 5.18
N ALA A 64 6.87 -5.91 4.94
CA ALA A 64 5.82 -5.38 5.82
C ALA A 64 4.44 -6.02 5.59
N ARG A 65 4.34 -6.96 4.66
CA ARG A 65 3.09 -7.65 4.31
C ARG A 65 2.00 -6.71 3.81
N ILE A 66 2.38 -5.63 3.16
CA ILE A 66 1.47 -4.75 2.42
C ILE A 66 1.18 -5.35 1.04
N LEU A 67 2.23 -5.89 0.41
CA LEU A 67 2.12 -6.63 -0.85
C LEU A 67 2.59 -8.07 -0.66
N LYS A 68 2.09 -8.94 -1.51
CA LYS A 68 2.57 -10.31 -1.65
C LYS A 68 3.14 -10.48 -3.05
N ALA A 69 4.04 -11.46 -3.20
CA ALA A 69 4.68 -11.77 -4.46
C ALA A 69 4.36 -13.21 -4.84
N GLU A 70 4.09 -13.44 -6.12
CA GLU A 70 3.81 -14.76 -6.65
C GLU A 70 4.57 -14.96 -7.95
N ARG A 71 5.34 -16.04 -8.03
CA ARG A 71 6.09 -16.37 -9.25
C ARG A 71 5.19 -17.07 -10.26
N GLN A 72 5.23 -16.58 -11.50
CA GLN A 72 4.57 -17.21 -12.63
C GLN A 72 5.61 -17.34 -13.75
N GLY A 73 6.14 -18.55 -13.94
CA GLY A 73 7.21 -18.77 -14.89
C GLY A 73 8.49 -18.06 -14.47
N LYS A 74 9.01 -17.18 -15.32
CA LYS A 74 10.22 -16.40 -15.06
C LYS A 74 9.95 -15.05 -14.42
N GLN A 75 8.70 -14.68 -14.27
CA GLN A 75 8.31 -13.39 -13.73
C GLN A 75 7.72 -13.53 -12.33
N VAL A 76 7.85 -12.45 -11.55
CA VAL A 76 7.22 -12.31 -10.24
C VAL A 76 6.17 -11.21 -10.33
N PHE A 77 4.97 -11.51 -9.86
CA PHE A 77 3.85 -10.59 -9.86
C PHE A 77 3.52 -10.19 -8.42
N TYR A 78 3.22 -8.91 -8.24
CA TYR A 78 2.90 -8.33 -6.93
C TYR A 78 1.44 -7.92 -6.88
N SER A 79 0.82 -8.18 -5.74
CA SER A 79 -0.58 -7.81 -5.49
C SER A 79 -0.76 -7.45 -4.02
N ALA A 80 -1.93 -6.92 -3.66
CA ALA A 80 -2.24 -6.65 -2.26
C ALA A 80 -2.12 -7.92 -1.44
N ALA A 81 -1.52 -7.83 -0.27
CA ALA A 81 -1.33 -9.00 0.60
C ALA A 81 -2.65 -9.63 0.99
N ASP A 82 -3.66 -8.80 1.22
CA ASP A 82 -5.02 -9.25 1.57
C ASP A 82 -6.03 -8.13 1.30
N ALA A 83 -7.30 -8.43 1.56
CA ALA A 83 -8.37 -7.47 1.34
C ALA A 83 -8.33 -6.27 2.30
N HIS A 84 -7.65 -6.40 3.44
CA HIS A 84 -7.54 -5.29 4.38
C HIS A 84 -6.81 -4.10 3.75
N ILE A 85 -5.76 -4.35 3.00
CA ILE A 85 -4.99 -3.29 2.32
C ILE A 85 -5.87 -2.57 1.30
N SER A 86 -6.55 -3.32 0.44
CA SER A 86 -7.43 -2.74 -0.58
C SER A 86 -8.56 -1.93 0.03
N THR A 87 -9.20 -2.48 1.06
CA THR A 87 -10.31 -1.82 1.75
C THR A 87 -9.86 -0.55 2.46
N LEU A 88 -8.70 -0.59 3.13
CA LEU A 88 -8.16 0.60 3.80
C LEU A 88 -7.97 1.74 2.81
N LEU A 89 -7.29 1.47 1.69
CA LEU A 89 -6.99 2.51 0.72
C LEU A 89 -8.26 3.04 0.04
N ALA A 90 -9.18 2.16 -0.33
CA ALA A 90 -10.46 2.57 -0.90
C ALA A 90 -11.24 3.47 0.08
N THR A 91 -11.29 3.08 1.34
CA THR A 91 -11.97 3.84 2.39
C THR A 91 -11.34 5.21 2.58
N MET A 92 -10.01 5.28 2.59
CA MET A 92 -9.33 6.56 2.75
C MET A 92 -9.51 7.48 1.54
N PHE A 93 -9.55 6.94 0.32
CA PHE A 93 -9.86 7.74 -0.85
C PHE A 93 -11.29 8.27 -0.83
N GLU A 94 -12.24 7.47 -0.38
CA GLU A 94 -13.62 7.92 -0.18
C GLU A 94 -13.69 9.08 0.83
N HIS A 95 -12.93 8.96 1.91
CA HIS A 95 -12.84 10.00 2.93
C HIS A 95 -12.31 11.32 2.36
N ILE A 96 -11.21 11.25 1.57
CA ILE A 96 -10.62 12.42 0.95
C ILE A 96 -11.57 13.08 -0.06
N ALA A 97 -12.36 12.27 -0.77
CA ALA A 97 -13.29 12.75 -1.78
C ALA A 97 -14.57 13.37 -1.20
N GLU A 98 -14.86 13.16 0.09
CA GLU A 98 -16.05 13.74 0.71
C GLU A 98 -15.97 15.25 0.71
N PRO A 99 -17.04 15.96 0.26
CA PRO A 99 -17.05 17.41 0.31
C PRO A 99 -17.10 17.90 1.76
N LEU A 100 -16.44 19.01 2.04
CA LEU A 100 -16.51 19.67 3.34
C LEU A 100 -17.92 20.21 3.56
N THR A 101 -18.43 20.00 4.78
CA THR A 101 -19.67 20.65 5.22
C THR A 101 -19.34 21.98 5.90
N ALA A 102 -20.36 22.77 6.24
CA ALA A 102 -20.14 24.02 6.97
C ALA A 102 -19.48 23.77 8.34
N MET A 103 -19.76 22.62 8.98
CA MET A 103 -19.12 22.26 10.26
C MET A 103 -17.65 21.87 10.08
N ASP A 104 -17.32 21.18 9.00
CA ASP A 104 -15.95 20.74 8.73
C ASP A 104 -15.07 21.92 8.32
N ALA A 105 -15.64 22.94 7.72
CA ALA A 105 -14.91 24.11 7.24
C ALA A 105 -14.55 25.09 8.36
N ALA A 106 -15.08 24.91 9.54
CA ALA A 106 -14.77 25.76 10.71
C ALA A 106 -13.39 25.38 11.37
#